data_ad345305b39cd0811ae7e403b01a99c2
#
_entry.id   ad345305b39cd0811ae7e403b01a99c2
#
_cell.length_a   1.000
_cell.length_b   1.000
_cell.length_c   1.000
_cell.angle_alpha   90.00
_cell.angle_beta   90.00
_cell.angle_gamma   90.00
#
_symmetry.space_group_name_H-M   'P 1'
#
loop_
_entity.id
_entity.type
_entity.pdbx_description
1 polymer ?
#
loop_
_entity_poly.entity_id
_entity_poly.type
_entity_poly.pdbx_seq_one_letter_code
_entity_poly.pdbx_strand_id
1 'polypeptide(L)'
;MLYRLSYSLGSYPTDGPGPGNSPAGPFGMQRILSWTLVVGLAMAGGEAAVRAQTATSVDEKATPRHVVVDQADDGTVLLHGSTATIRGTMLRWEPEEKKRTLGFWTKADDAAEWTFAIRTAGTFDVEVLQGCGTGQGGSEMVVSLDPDNGDDAATIPFVVEDTGGFQEFRLRTVGRITIEPAGEHVLRVKPKKIAKTAACDIRQIRLVPAVLP
;
A
#
# COMPACT_ATOMS: atom_id res chain seq x y z
N MET A 1 -28.81 42.08 -21.53
CA MET A 1 -28.13 41.63 -22.74
C MET A 1 -27.72 40.18 -22.55
N LEU A 2 -28.56 39.25 -23.04
CA LEU A 2 -28.47 37.82 -22.85
C LEU A 2 -27.67 37.19 -24.00
N TYR A 3 -26.54 36.57 -23.71
CA TYR A 3 -25.85 35.70 -24.67
C TYR A 3 -26.21 34.23 -24.39
N ARG A 4 -26.93 33.67 -25.35
CA ARG A 4 -27.29 32.26 -25.45
C ARG A 4 -26.22 31.59 -26.34
N LEU A 5 -25.41 30.69 -25.79
CA LEU A 5 -24.54 29.83 -26.56
C LEU A 5 -25.19 28.46 -26.74
N SER A 6 -25.56 28.18 -27.99
CA SER A 6 -26.06 26.86 -28.42
C SER A 6 -24.85 25.97 -28.76
N TYR A 7 -24.77 24.81 -28.14
CA TYR A 7 -23.85 23.76 -28.57
C TYR A 7 -24.57 22.72 -29.40
N SER A 8 -24.09 22.57 -30.64
CA SER A 8 -24.52 21.58 -31.62
C SER A 8 -24.05 20.18 -31.25
N LEU A 9 -24.97 19.22 -31.21
CA LEU A 9 -24.71 17.80 -31.09
C LEU A 9 -24.11 17.25 -32.37
N GLY A 10 -22.84 16.88 -32.36
CA GLY A 10 -22.17 16.09 -33.39
C GLY A 10 -22.51 14.62 -33.25
N SER A 11 -23.19 14.08 -34.24
CA SER A 11 -23.48 12.65 -34.41
C SER A 11 -22.23 11.88 -34.80
N TYR A 12 -21.92 10.81 -34.08
CA TYR A 12 -20.89 9.82 -34.42
C TYR A 12 -21.53 8.67 -35.23
N PRO A 13 -20.89 8.20 -36.31
CA PRO A 13 -21.37 7.05 -37.04
C PRO A 13 -21.04 5.74 -36.35
N THR A 14 -22.05 4.88 -36.32
CA THR A 14 -21.95 3.47 -35.88
C THR A 14 -21.53 2.65 -37.10
N ASP A 15 -20.30 2.16 -37.10
CA ASP A 15 -19.89 1.04 -37.95
C ASP A 15 -19.25 -0.03 -37.10
N GLY A 16 -20.01 -1.12 -36.92
CA GLY A 16 -19.53 -2.36 -36.29
C GLY A 16 -19.01 -3.30 -37.38
N PRO A 17 -17.91 -4.04 -37.14
CA PRO A 17 -17.55 -5.17 -38.00
C PRO A 17 -18.28 -6.44 -37.54
N GLY A 18 -18.85 -7.12 -38.54
CA GLY A 18 -19.56 -8.38 -38.42
C GLY A 18 -18.67 -9.61 -38.12
N PRO A 19 -19.27 -10.79 -37.94
CA PRO A 19 -18.58 -11.97 -37.39
C PRO A 19 -17.78 -12.68 -38.50
N GLY A 20 -16.47 -12.77 -38.33
CA GLY A 20 -15.55 -13.52 -39.18
C GLY A 20 -15.14 -14.84 -38.55
N ASN A 21 -15.45 -15.92 -39.25
CA ASN A 21 -15.15 -17.33 -39.09
C ASN A 21 -13.76 -17.66 -38.52
N SER A 22 -13.74 -18.56 -37.55
CA SER A 22 -12.59 -19.42 -37.25
C SER A 22 -12.31 -20.41 -38.39
N PRO A 23 -11.05 -20.78 -38.60
CA PRO A 23 -10.73 -22.17 -38.92
C PRO A 23 -9.86 -22.81 -37.84
N ALA A 24 -10.27 -23.98 -37.48
CA ALA A 24 -9.48 -24.96 -36.74
C ALA A 24 -8.25 -25.38 -37.55
N GLY A 25 -7.09 -25.43 -36.90
CA GLY A 25 -5.85 -25.97 -37.43
C GLY A 25 -5.14 -26.82 -36.37
N PRO A 26 -4.35 -27.83 -36.79
CA PRO A 26 -4.27 -29.10 -36.09
C PRO A 26 -3.15 -29.24 -35.07
N PHE A 27 -3.35 -30.23 -34.21
CA PHE A 27 -2.42 -30.90 -33.32
C PHE A 27 -0.92 -30.77 -33.66
N GLY A 28 -0.16 -30.09 -32.82
CA GLY A 28 1.30 -30.11 -32.82
C GLY A 28 1.82 -31.06 -31.74
N MET A 29 2.39 -32.16 -32.20
CA MET A 29 2.99 -33.28 -31.47
C MET A 29 4.08 -32.81 -30.49
N GLN A 30 3.94 -33.18 -29.24
CA GLN A 30 5.03 -33.15 -28.24
C GLN A 30 6.14 -34.12 -28.68
N ARG A 31 7.32 -33.56 -28.93
CA ARG A 31 8.54 -34.35 -29.09
C ARG A 31 9.10 -34.72 -27.72
N ILE A 32 8.93 -35.96 -27.36
CA ILE A 32 9.62 -36.63 -26.25
C ILE A 32 11.08 -36.83 -26.69
N LEU A 33 12.00 -36.12 -26.08
CA LEU A 33 13.45 -36.39 -26.21
C LEU A 33 13.83 -37.51 -25.24
N SER A 34 13.98 -38.70 -25.80
CA SER A 34 14.56 -39.85 -25.14
C SER A 34 16.05 -39.61 -24.94
N TRP A 35 16.50 -39.56 -23.71
CA TRP A 35 17.92 -39.61 -23.38
C TRP A 35 18.31 -41.05 -23.12
N THR A 36 19.12 -41.59 -24.04
CA THR A 36 19.69 -42.92 -23.97
C THR A 36 20.81 -42.93 -22.90
N LEU A 37 20.62 -43.83 -21.95
CA LEU A 37 21.62 -44.12 -20.90
C LEU A 37 22.77 -44.94 -21.50
N VAL A 38 23.95 -44.37 -21.55
CA VAL A 38 25.18 -45.15 -21.85
C VAL A 38 25.77 -45.58 -20.51
N VAL A 39 25.68 -46.89 -20.25
CA VAL A 39 26.35 -47.55 -19.12
C VAL A 39 27.79 -47.87 -19.53
N GLY A 40 28.74 -47.13 -19.02
CA GLY A 40 30.17 -47.49 -19.10
C GLY A 40 30.62 -48.18 -17.80
N LEU A 41 30.92 -49.43 -17.91
CA LEU A 41 31.53 -50.23 -16.83
C LEU A 41 33.02 -49.98 -16.76
N ALA A 42 33.51 -49.37 -15.68
CA ALA A 42 34.91 -49.32 -15.32
C ALA A 42 35.10 -49.72 -13.86
N MET A 43 35.84 -50.80 -13.66
CA MET A 43 36.23 -51.37 -12.38
C MET A 43 37.33 -50.52 -11.71
N ALA A 44 37.27 -50.54 -10.40
CA ALA A 44 38.33 -50.45 -9.39
C ALA A 44 38.42 -49.21 -8.52
N GLY A 45 38.09 -49.40 -7.27
CA GLY A 45 38.89 -48.95 -6.11
C GLY A 45 38.67 -47.51 -5.63
N GLY A 46 38.01 -47.36 -4.50
CA GLY A 46 38.07 -46.14 -3.71
C GLY A 46 36.71 -45.72 -3.18
N GLU A 47 36.43 -46.07 -1.94
CA GLU A 47 35.27 -45.54 -1.17
C GLU A 47 35.43 -44.03 -0.97
N ALA A 48 34.69 -43.29 -1.74
CA ALA A 48 34.40 -41.90 -1.42
C ALA A 48 32.85 -41.76 -1.41
N ALA A 49 32.33 -41.71 -0.20
CA ALA A 49 30.89 -41.44 0.02
C ALA A 49 30.56 -40.05 -0.53
N VAL A 50 30.05 -39.98 -1.74
CA VAL A 50 29.41 -38.76 -2.28
C VAL A 50 28.05 -38.62 -1.60
N ARG A 51 28.06 -37.81 -0.58
CA ARG A 51 26.82 -37.35 0.08
C ARG A 51 26.13 -36.41 -0.90
N ALA A 52 25.16 -36.94 -1.62
CA ALA A 52 24.22 -36.13 -2.42
C ALA A 52 23.48 -35.19 -1.46
N GLN A 53 23.87 -33.94 -1.42
CA GLN A 53 23.07 -32.90 -0.82
C GLN A 53 21.91 -32.63 -1.76
N THR A 54 20.75 -33.21 -1.46
CA THR A 54 19.48 -32.77 -2.01
C THR A 54 19.25 -31.35 -1.49
N ALA A 55 19.53 -30.35 -2.33
CA ALA A 55 19.09 -28.99 -2.09
C ALA A 55 17.55 -29.01 -2.22
N THR A 56 16.89 -29.14 -1.10
CA THR A 56 15.45 -28.87 -1.00
C THR A 56 15.31 -27.36 -1.12
N SER A 57 15.00 -26.87 -2.30
CA SER A 57 14.49 -25.52 -2.49
C SER A 57 13.12 -25.47 -1.84
N VAL A 58 13.05 -25.14 -0.56
CA VAL A 58 11.84 -24.69 0.08
C VAL A 58 11.54 -23.34 -0.55
N ASP A 59 10.51 -23.33 -1.38
CA ASP A 59 9.85 -22.14 -1.84
C ASP A 59 9.21 -21.50 -0.59
N GLU A 60 10.02 -20.76 0.16
CA GLU A 60 9.60 -20.02 1.34
C GLU A 60 8.72 -18.87 0.83
N LYS A 61 7.43 -19.15 0.67
CA LYS A 61 6.41 -18.14 0.51
C LYS A 61 6.62 -17.14 1.66
N ALA A 62 7.31 -16.04 1.33
CA ALA A 62 7.65 -15.00 2.30
C ALA A 62 6.36 -14.53 2.97
N THR A 63 6.15 -14.97 4.20
CA THR A 63 5.12 -14.41 5.08
C THR A 63 5.40 -12.90 5.15
N PRO A 64 4.41 -12.03 4.93
CA PRO A 64 4.61 -10.60 5.05
C PRO A 64 5.24 -10.32 6.40
N ARG A 65 6.46 -9.76 6.43
CA ARG A 65 7.12 -9.41 7.68
C ARG A 65 6.27 -8.34 8.34
N HIS A 66 5.65 -8.70 9.44
CA HIS A 66 4.96 -7.75 10.30
C HIS A 66 6.02 -6.83 10.91
N VAL A 67 6.05 -5.60 10.45
CA VAL A 67 7.00 -4.59 10.94
C VAL A 67 6.35 -3.87 12.10
N VAL A 68 6.91 -4.01 13.31
CA VAL A 68 6.53 -3.21 14.46
C VAL A 68 7.47 -2.00 14.54
N VAL A 69 6.91 -0.81 14.64
CA VAL A 69 7.67 0.44 14.77
C VAL A 69 7.76 0.81 16.24
N ASP A 70 8.97 0.89 16.77
CA ASP A 70 9.19 1.24 18.17
C ASP A 70 9.12 2.75 18.43
N GLN A 71 8.67 3.12 19.62
CA GLN A 71 8.73 4.48 20.14
C GLN A 71 10.19 4.90 20.32
N ALA A 72 10.57 6.04 19.78
CA ALA A 72 11.89 6.64 19.93
C ALA A 72 12.16 7.15 21.38
N ASP A 73 13.40 7.52 21.68
CA ASP A 73 13.79 7.96 23.03
C ASP A 73 13.18 9.31 23.42
N ASP A 74 12.87 10.14 22.45
CA ASP A 74 12.13 11.41 22.65
C ASP A 74 10.62 11.21 22.81
N GLY A 75 10.16 9.95 22.82
CA GLY A 75 8.75 9.57 22.95
C GLY A 75 7.97 9.61 21.63
N THR A 76 8.55 10.02 20.52
CA THR A 76 7.86 10.05 19.24
C THR A 76 7.75 8.65 18.63
N VAL A 77 6.74 8.45 17.77
CA VAL A 77 6.64 7.28 16.89
C VAL A 77 6.56 7.76 15.45
N LEU A 78 7.47 7.27 14.58
CA LEU A 78 7.52 7.63 13.17
C LEU A 78 7.00 6.49 12.29
N LEU A 79 5.79 6.61 11.82
CA LEU A 79 5.11 5.65 10.95
C LEU A 79 5.35 6.03 9.49
N HIS A 80 6.43 5.52 8.90
CA HIS A 80 6.79 5.81 7.52
C HIS A 80 5.95 4.98 6.54
N GLY A 81 5.61 5.54 5.36
CA GLY A 81 4.80 4.83 4.37
C GLY A 81 5.38 3.49 3.90
N SER A 82 6.72 3.33 3.93
CA SER A 82 7.38 2.06 3.55
C SER A 82 7.17 0.92 4.55
N THR A 83 6.76 1.21 5.77
CA THR A 83 6.47 0.20 6.82
C THR A 83 4.99 -0.09 6.96
N ALA A 84 4.16 0.55 6.13
CA ALA A 84 2.72 0.34 6.14
C ALA A 84 2.35 -1.03 5.56
N THR A 85 1.40 -1.69 6.20
CA THR A 85 0.63 -2.78 5.60
C THR A 85 -0.50 -2.16 4.79
N ILE A 86 -0.53 -2.41 3.49
CA ILE A 86 -1.55 -1.87 2.59
C ILE A 86 -2.71 -2.84 2.51
N ARG A 87 -3.93 -2.33 2.72
CA ARG A 87 -5.20 -3.02 2.52
C ARG A 87 -5.90 -2.40 1.32
N GLY A 88 -6.35 -3.22 0.39
CA GLY A 88 -7.08 -2.77 -0.78
C GLY A 88 -6.38 -3.08 -2.09
N THR A 89 -6.68 -2.32 -3.15
CA THR A 89 -6.33 -2.69 -4.52
C THR A 89 -5.56 -1.63 -5.31
N MET A 90 -5.67 -0.35 -4.96
CA MET A 90 -5.07 0.76 -5.72
C MET A 90 -3.98 1.47 -4.93
N LEU A 91 -4.18 1.66 -3.62
CA LEU A 91 -3.16 2.23 -2.74
C LEU A 91 -1.87 1.42 -2.85
N ARG A 92 -0.75 2.13 -2.96
CA ARG A 92 0.57 1.48 -3.03
C ARG A 92 1.68 2.37 -2.49
N TRP A 93 2.75 1.74 -2.05
CA TRP A 93 4.00 2.42 -1.74
C TRP A 93 4.74 2.77 -3.04
N GLU A 94 5.18 4.01 -3.17
CA GLU A 94 5.99 4.53 -4.27
C GLU A 94 7.40 4.85 -3.77
N PRO A 95 8.39 3.99 -4.05
CA PRO A 95 9.74 4.06 -3.47
C PRO A 95 10.63 5.13 -4.09
N GLU A 96 10.26 5.70 -5.23
CA GLU A 96 11.06 6.68 -5.97
C GLU A 96 11.43 7.86 -5.06
N GLU A 97 12.68 8.31 -5.11
CA GLU A 97 13.24 9.29 -4.16
C GLU A 97 12.40 10.56 -4.01
N LYS A 98 11.85 11.06 -5.11
CA LYS A 98 11.00 12.26 -5.10
C LYS A 98 9.64 12.01 -4.47
N LYS A 99 9.18 10.76 -4.46
CA LYS A 99 7.89 10.36 -3.92
C LYS A 99 8.04 9.88 -2.48
N ARG A 100 8.56 8.67 -2.27
CA ARG A 100 8.64 8.00 -0.96
C ARG A 100 7.35 8.15 -0.18
N THR A 101 6.24 7.75 -0.81
CA THR A 101 4.89 8.02 -0.32
C THR A 101 3.95 6.85 -0.56
N LEU A 102 2.89 6.78 0.22
CA LEU A 102 1.70 6.02 -0.10
C LEU A 102 0.88 6.85 -1.07
N GLY A 103 0.74 6.38 -2.32
CA GLY A 103 0.04 7.06 -3.38
C GLY A 103 -1.02 6.18 -4.06
N PHE A 104 -1.67 6.72 -5.10
CA PHE A 104 -2.78 6.06 -5.80
C PHE A 104 -4.00 5.76 -4.92
N TRP A 105 -4.26 6.60 -3.94
CA TRP A 105 -5.41 6.44 -3.05
C TRP A 105 -6.71 6.89 -3.73
N THR A 106 -7.19 6.05 -4.66
CA THR A 106 -8.34 6.35 -5.52
C THR A 106 -9.62 5.59 -5.10
N LYS A 107 -9.52 4.74 -4.08
CA LYS A 107 -10.65 3.98 -3.54
C LYS A 107 -10.81 4.22 -2.04
N ALA A 108 -12.04 4.43 -1.59
CA ALA A 108 -12.35 4.65 -0.18
C ALA A 108 -12.16 3.40 0.69
N ASP A 109 -12.19 2.22 0.08
CA ASP A 109 -11.99 0.96 0.80
C ASP A 109 -10.51 0.63 1.01
N ASP A 110 -9.60 1.33 0.32
CA ASP A 110 -8.17 1.16 0.52
C ASP A 110 -7.73 1.82 1.83
N ALA A 111 -6.85 1.14 2.58
CA ALA A 111 -6.33 1.62 3.85
C ALA A 111 -4.84 1.34 4.00
N ALA A 112 -4.17 2.15 4.78
CA ALA A 112 -2.82 1.90 5.26
C ALA A 112 -2.85 1.65 6.77
N GLU A 113 -2.11 0.64 7.22
CA GLU A 113 -2.00 0.24 8.62
C GLU A 113 -0.54 0.16 9.04
N TRP A 114 -0.28 0.57 10.27
CA TRP A 114 1.01 0.41 10.91
C TRP A 114 0.81 -0.26 12.26
N THR A 115 1.61 -1.28 12.55
CA THR A 115 1.77 -1.77 13.92
C THR A 115 2.94 -1.04 14.55
N PHE A 116 2.73 -0.58 15.76
CA PHE A 116 3.76 0.14 16.53
C PHE A 116 3.65 -0.21 18.00
N ALA A 117 4.76 0.00 18.71
CA ALA A 117 4.82 -0.22 20.16
C ALA A 117 5.18 1.08 20.88
N ILE A 118 4.43 1.40 21.94
CA ILE A 118 4.76 2.47 22.86
C ILE A 118 5.24 1.94 24.21
N ARG A 119 6.30 2.55 24.75
CA ARG A 119 6.83 2.23 26.08
C ARG A 119 6.11 3.00 27.18
N THR A 120 5.58 4.15 26.86
CA THR A 120 4.91 5.04 27.79
C THR A 120 3.56 5.43 27.22
N ALA A 121 2.49 5.05 27.93
CA ALA A 121 1.13 5.47 27.62
C ALA A 121 0.99 6.99 27.73
N GLY A 122 0.13 7.60 26.95
CA GLY A 122 -0.06 9.05 27.00
C GLY A 122 -0.89 9.59 25.86
N THR A 123 -0.98 10.90 25.80
CA THR A 123 -1.66 11.62 24.73
C THR A 123 -0.64 12.12 23.71
N PHE A 124 -0.95 11.94 22.44
CA PHE A 124 -0.08 12.26 21.32
C PHE A 124 -0.78 13.21 20.35
N ASP A 125 -0.08 14.21 19.86
CA ASP A 125 -0.47 14.95 18.68
C ASP A 125 -0.19 14.08 17.45
N VAL A 126 -1.17 13.95 16.56
CA VAL A 126 -1.06 13.17 15.31
C VAL A 126 -0.73 14.13 14.18
N GLU A 127 0.46 13.96 13.63
CA GLU A 127 0.95 14.76 12.52
C GLU A 127 0.99 13.92 11.25
N VAL A 128 0.48 14.44 10.15
CA VAL A 128 0.46 13.79 8.83
C VAL A 128 1.28 14.61 7.86
N LEU A 129 2.28 14.00 7.22
CA LEU A 129 3.03 14.59 6.12
C LEU A 129 2.33 14.21 4.82
N GLN A 130 1.45 15.09 4.34
CA GLN A 130 0.61 14.87 3.17
C GLN A 130 1.04 15.69 1.96
N GLY A 131 0.83 15.15 0.76
CA GLY A 131 0.85 15.85 -0.53
C GLY A 131 -0.49 15.72 -1.23
N CYS A 132 -0.98 16.79 -1.84
CA CYS A 132 -2.25 16.80 -2.57
C CYS A 132 -2.14 17.67 -3.81
N GLY A 133 -2.53 17.12 -4.94
CA GLY A 133 -2.47 17.82 -6.22
C GLY A 133 -3.33 19.07 -6.25
N THR A 134 -2.95 20.04 -7.07
CA THR A 134 -3.72 21.28 -7.26
C THR A 134 -5.17 20.97 -7.62
N GLY A 135 -6.11 21.52 -6.86
CA GLY A 135 -7.55 21.32 -7.03
C GLY A 135 -8.07 19.94 -6.58
N GLN A 136 -7.23 19.10 -5.96
CA GLN A 136 -7.60 17.76 -5.50
C GLN A 136 -7.99 17.69 -4.00
N GLY A 137 -7.86 18.78 -3.26
CA GLY A 137 -8.23 18.85 -1.84
C GLY A 137 -9.71 18.57 -1.55
N GLY A 138 -10.05 18.42 -0.26
CA GLY A 138 -11.40 18.22 0.22
C GLY A 138 -11.80 16.76 0.48
N SER A 139 -10.92 15.79 0.27
CA SER A 139 -11.16 14.41 0.69
C SER A 139 -11.21 14.30 2.20
N GLU A 140 -12.17 13.52 2.72
CA GLU A 140 -12.32 13.25 4.15
C GLU A 140 -11.58 11.97 4.48
N MET A 141 -10.63 12.05 5.42
CA MET A 141 -9.83 10.93 5.91
C MET A 141 -10.12 10.67 7.37
N VAL A 142 -9.84 9.45 7.81
CA VAL A 142 -9.94 9.05 9.22
C VAL A 142 -8.67 8.33 9.63
N VAL A 143 -8.06 8.78 10.72
CA VAL A 143 -7.08 8.01 11.49
C VAL A 143 -7.83 7.26 12.57
N SER A 144 -7.58 5.95 12.72
CA SER A 144 -8.17 5.11 13.77
C SER A 144 -7.07 4.38 14.54
N LEU A 145 -7.15 4.41 15.85
CA LEU A 145 -6.32 3.60 16.73
C LEU A 145 -7.06 2.31 17.04
N ASP A 146 -6.37 1.18 16.95
CA ASP A 146 -6.89 -0.16 17.23
C ASP A 146 -8.28 -0.39 16.60
N PRO A 147 -8.37 -0.26 15.27
CA PRO A 147 -9.64 -0.18 14.56
C PRO A 147 -10.52 -1.44 14.69
N ASP A 148 -9.94 -2.56 15.14
CA ASP A 148 -10.65 -3.82 15.31
C ASP A 148 -11.40 -3.89 16.66
N ASN A 149 -11.23 -2.87 17.52
CA ASN A 149 -11.99 -2.70 18.78
C ASN A 149 -13.44 -2.20 18.53
N GLY A 150 -13.86 -2.08 17.28
CA GLY A 150 -15.22 -1.66 16.95
C GLY A 150 -15.51 -0.20 17.34
N ASP A 151 -16.61 0.01 18.08
CA ASP A 151 -17.05 1.35 18.49
C ASP A 151 -16.14 2.01 19.53
N ASP A 152 -15.27 1.25 20.20
CA ASP A 152 -14.29 1.75 21.16
C ASP A 152 -13.01 2.28 20.51
N ALA A 153 -12.85 2.11 19.19
CA ALA A 153 -11.70 2.63 18.45
C ALA A 153 -11.66 4.15 18.46
N ALA A 154 -10.60 4.73 19.01
CA ALA A 154 -10.40 6.18 18.96
C ALA A 154 -10.14 6.64 17.51
N THR A 155 -10.85 7.69 17.08
CA THR A 155 -10.77 8.18 15.70
C THR A 155 -10.53 9.68 15.61
N ILE A 156 -9.75 10.09 14.59
CA ILE A 156 -9.51 11.49 14.22
C ILE A 156 -9.92 11.68 12.77
N PRO A 157 -11.04 12.33 12.48
CA PRO A 157 -11.38 12.75 11.13
C PRO A 157 -10.57 14.00 10.75
N PHE A 158 -10.11 14.05 9.48
CA PHE A 158 -9.50 15.27 8.95
C PHE A 158 -9.82 15.43 7.46
N VAL A 159 -9.73 16.68 6.99
CA VAL A 159 -9.93 17.01 5.58
C VAL A 159 -8.56 17.25 4.94
N VAL A 160 -8.34 16.64 3.78
CA VAL A 160 -7.14 16.83 2.98
C VAL A 160 -7.10 18.25 2.43
N GLU A 161 -6.00 18.96 2.67
CA GLU A 161 -5.74 20.28 2.08
C GLU A 161 -5.00 20.14 0.77
N ASP A 162 -5.32 21.01 -0.19
CA ASP A 162 -4.52 21.19 -1.40
C ASP A 162 -3.13 21.72 -1.03
N THR A 163 -2.07 21.04 -1.48
CA THR A 163 -0.70 21.44 -1.21
C THR A 163 0.02 21.96 -2.46
N GLY A 164 -0.67 21.98 -3.60
CA GLY A 164 -0.12 22.42 -4.88
C GLY A 164 0.46 21.31 -5.74
N GLY A 165 0.65 20.10 -5.19
CA GLY A 165 1.17 18.93 -5.90
C GLY A 165 1.19 17.69 -5.02
N PHE A 166 1.08 16.49 -5.62
CA PHE A 166 1.14 15.25 -4.84
C PHE A 166 2.50 15.01 -4.19
N GLN A 167 3.58 15.63 -4.70
CA GLN A 167 4.91 15.60 -4.11
C GLN A 167 5.27 16.88 -3.33
N GLU A 168 4.35 17.84 -3.24
CA GLU A 168 4.48 19.03 -2.41
C GLU A 168 3.96 18.72 -1.00
N PHE A 169 4.85 18.16 -0.16
CA PHE A 169 4.48 17.66 1.15
C PHE A 169 4.41 18.76 2.19
N ARG A 170 3.32 18.77 2.97
CA ARG A 170 3.13 19.64 4.14
C ARG A 170 2.83 18.84 5.37
N LEU A 171 3.53 19.12 6.46
CA LEU A 171 3.27 18.54 7.77
C LEU A 171 2.10 19.27 8.43
N ARG A 172 1.14 18.52 8.94
CA ARG A 172 -0.05 19.07 9.60
C ARG A 172 -0.40 18.24 10.82
N THR A 173 -0.68 18.90 11.93
CA THR A 173 -1.33 18.27 13.08
C THR A 173 -2.82 18.13 12.75
N VAL A 174 -3.31 16.89 12.68
CA VAL A 174 -4.70 16.60 12.30
C VAL A 174 -5.60 16.35 13.52
N GLY A 175 -5.01 16.16 14.70
CA GLY A 175 -5.73 15.97 15.94
C GLY A 175 -4.86 15.39 17.03
N ARG A 176 -5.50 14.91 18.09
CA ARG A 176 -4.84 14.36 19.27
C ARG A 176 -5.49 13.04 19.65
N ILE A 177 -4.69 12.07 20.09
CA ILE A 177 -5.16 10.73 20.46
C ILE A 177 -4.49 10.28 21.75
N THR A 178 -5.25 9.65 22.63
CA THR A 178 -4.70 8.99 23.82
C THR A 178 -4.48 7.53 23.51
N ILE A 179 -3.29 7.03 23.84
CA ILE A 179 -2.85 5.66 23.58
C ILE A 179 -2.53 5.02 24.92
N GLU A 180 -3.30 3.99 25.26
CA GLU A 180 -3.14 3.20 26.48
C GLU A 180 -3.79 1.82 26.33
N PRO A 181 -3.24 0.79 27.02
CA PRO A 181 -2.01 0.82 27.83
C PRO A 181 -0.75 0.95 26.98
N ALA A 182 0.42 1.00 27.60
CA ALA A 182 1.68 0.79 26.88
C ALA A 182 1.71 -0.61 26.26
N GLY A 183 2.32 -0.75 25.09
CA GLY A 183 2.35 -2.00 24.33
C GLY A 183 2.19 -1.78 22.84
N GLU A 184 1.81 -2.85 22.14
CA GLU A 184 1.57 -2.81 20.69
C GLU A 184 0.17 -2.30 20.37
N HIS A 185 0.09 -1.47 19.33
CA HIS A 185 -1.12 -0.87 18.81
C HIS A 185 -1.12 -0.88 17.29
N VAL A 186 -2.28 -0.69 16.70
CA VAL A 186 -2.45 -0.52 15.25
C VAL A 186 -3.01 0.86 14.95
N LEU A 187 -2.32 1.62 14.09
CA LEU A 187 -2.87 2.84 13.52
C LEU A 187 -3.32 2.54 12.09
N ARG A 188 -4.58 2.84 11.79
CA ARG A 188 -5.16 2.72 10.44
C ARG A 188 -5.53 4.10 9.91
N VAL A 189 -5.21 4.36 8.64
CA VAL A 189 -5.69 5.53 7.92
C VAL A 189 -6.45 5.09 6.69
N LYS A 190 -7.62 5.68 6.47
CA LYS A 190 -8.42 5.42 5.28
C LYS A 190 -9.26 6.63 4.88
N PRO A 191 -9.64 6.78 3.60
CA PRO A 191 -10.64 7.76 3.22
C PRO A 191 -12.02 7.35 3.75
N LYS A 192 -12.75 8.30 4.29
CA LYS A 192 -14.20 8.23 4.46
C LYS A 192 -14.91 8.63 3.17
N LYS A 193 -14.33 9.62 2.47
CA LYS A 193 -14.84 10.13 1.21
C LYS A 193 -13.69 10.69 0.37
N ILE A 194 -13.65 10.32 -0.90
CA ILE A 194 -12.72 10.88 -1.88
C ILE A 194 -13.46 11.97 -2.65
N ALA A 195 -12.95 13.20 -2.57
CA ALA A 195 -13.62 14.36 -3.15
C ALA A 195 -13.43 14.49 -4.66
N LYS A 196 -12.29 14.03 -5.18
CA LYS A 196 -11.86 14.17 -6.57
C LYS A 196 -11.31 12.84 -7.11
N THR A 197 -10.21 12.88 -7.87
CA THR A 197 -9.61 11.70 -8.51
C THR A 197 -8.90 10.79 -7.51
N ALA A 198 -8.20 11.38 -6.54
CA ALA A 198 -7.48 10.68 -5.48
C ALA A 198 -7.64 11.44 -4.14
N ALA A 199 -7.42 10.76 -3.03
CA ALA A 199 -7.47 11.39 -1.72
C ALA A 199 -6.26 12.31 -1.51
N CYS A 200 -5.10 11.74 -1.35
CA CYS A 200 -3.81 12.41 -1.17
C CYS A 200 -2.68 11.40 -1.23
N ASP A 201 -1.45 11.89 -1.19
CA ASP A 201 -0.26 11.11 -0.89
C ASP A 201 0.10 11.30 0.59
N ILE A 202 0.53 10.23 1.27
CA ILE A 202 1.02 10.30 2.65
C ILE A 202 2.42 9.69 2.71
N ARG A 203 3.40 10.51 3.12
CA ARG A 203 4.78 10.07 3.27
C ARG A 203 5.01 9.39 4.61
N GLN A 204 4.47 10.00 5.67
CA GLN A 204 4.59 9.49 7.04
C GLN A 204 3.50 10.07 7.95
N ILE A 205 3.32 9.39 9.09
CA ILE A 205 2.58 9.90 10.23
C ILE A 205 3.54 9.94 11.42
N ARG A 206 3.46 10.98 12.24
CA ARG A 206 4.18 11.08 13.51
C ARG A 206 3.20 11.16 14.65
N LEU A 207 3.46 10.38 15.67
CA LEU A 207 2.81 10.53 16.97
C LEU A 207 3.80 11.25 17.87
N VAL A 208 3.47 12.46 18.27
CA VAL A 208 4.35 13.33 19.08
C VAL A 208 3.73 13.48 20.46
N PRO A 209 4.46 13.16 21.56
CA PRO A 209 3.92 13.32 22.90
C PRO A 209 3.37 14.75 23.09
N ALA A 210 2.10 14.85 23.46
CA ALA A 210 1.47 16.14 23.66
C ALA A 210 1.99 16.76 24.96
N VAL A 211 2.42 18.02 24.87
CA VAL A 211 2.68 18.82 26.08
C VAL A 211 1.31 19.17 26.68
N LEU A 212 1.00 18.59 27.81
CA LEU A 212 -0.20 18.99 28.56
C LEU A 212 0.05 20.36 29.19
N PRO A 213 -0.93 21.26 29.15
CA PRO A 213 -0.82 22.59 29.75
C PRO A 213 -0.70 22.56 31.27
#